data_a9da51266702f15e5f5b8793337c662b
#
_entry.id   a9da51266702f15e5f5b8793337c662b
#
_cell.length_a   1.000
_cell.length_b   1.000
_cell.length_c   1.000
_cell.angle_alpha   90.00
_cell.angle_beta   90.00
_cell.angle_gamma   90.00
#
_symmetry.space_group_name_H-M   'P 1'
#
loop_
_entity.id
_entity.type
_entity.pdbx_description
1 polymer ?
#
loop_
_entity_poly.entity_id
_entity_poly.type
_entity_poly.pdbx_seq_one_letter_code
_entity_poly.pdbx_strand_id
1 'polypeptide(L)'
;MVWDKGAQIDRCSKEDFNKYLLGINGHIDEREAKILLYKFLRENITFTTNLISGVDLFPFQHMAIKAMFETDYFMGVWSRGMSKSFTTAIFAYLDAILNQGVEIGILSKSFRQAKMIFKKIEDIASKPEAAYLSQCITHKSKSNDEWLLEIGRSRIRALPLGDGEKLRGFRFHRIIIDEFALMPERIYNEVIIPFLSVVENPTQREELYNTETILINQGKMKESERYIWPNNKLIALSSASYKFEYMYKAYEQFENLINIGSKSKADAHRTIMQFSYD
;
A
#
# COMPACT_ATOMS: atom_id res chain seq x y z
N MET A 1 -10.35 24.67 -8.81
CA MET A 1 -10.93 23.48 -9.48
C MET A 1 -11.80 22.75 -8.47
N VAL A 2 -13.12 22.71 -8.68
CA VAL A 2 -14.04 21.96 -7.79
C VAL A 2 -14.02 20.51 -8.26
N TRP A 3 -13.40 19.63 -7.48
CA TRP A 3 -13.41 18.20 -7.76
C TRP A 3 -14.76 17.64 -7.38
N ASP A 4 -15.42 16.97 -8.31
CA ASP A 4 -16.63 16.22 -8.02
C ASP A 4 -16.26 14.98 -7.18
N LYS A 5 -16.64 15.01 -5.90
CA LYS A 5 -16.40 13.88 -4.97
C LYS A 5 -17.18 12.62 -5.33
N GLY A 6 -18.19 12.73 -6.20
CA GLY A 6 -19.05 11.61 -6.61
C GLY A 6 -18.51 10.79 -7.77
N ALA A 7 -17.45 11.25 -8.45
CA ALA A 7 -16.89 10.52 -9.59
C ALA A 7 -16.07 9.33 -9.11
N GLN A 8 -16.67 8.14 -9.09
CA GLN A 8 -15.97 6.89 -8.87
C GLN A 8 -15.22 6.50 -10.15
N ILE A 9 -13.90 6.41 -10.08
CA ILE A 9 -13.06 6.10 -11.24
C ILE A 9 -13.17 4.63 -11.65
N ASP A 10 -13.29 3.73 -10.68
CA ASP A 10 -13.48 2.28 -10.90
C ASP A 10 -14.92 1.88 -11.25
N ARG A 11 -15.86 2.82 -11.18
CA ARG A 11 -17.28 2.65 -11.51
C ARG A 11 -18.00 1.47 -10.82
N CYS A 12 -17.40 0.86 -9.83
CA CYS A 12 -18.04 -0.21 -9.07
C CYS A 12 -19.09 0.36 -8.12
N SER A 13 -20.32 -0.15 -8.20
CA SER A 13 -21.41 0.20 -7.31
C SER A 13 -21.63 -0.86 -6.21
N LYS A 14 -22.41 -0.51 -5.18
CA LYS A 14 -22.88 -1.50 -4.18
C LYS A 14 -23.72 -2.61 -4.81
N GLU A 15 -24.44 -2.29 -5.87
CA GLU A 15 -25.24 -3.27 -6.62
C GLU A 15 -24.36 -4.26 -7.37
N ASP A 16 -23.27 -3.79 -7.99
CA ASP A 16 -22.30 -4.65 -8.67
C ASP A 16 -21.62 -5.58 -7.66
N PHE A 17 -21.24 -5.05 -6.50
CA PHE A 17 -20.68 -5.84 -5.42
C PHE A 17 -21.66 -6.91 -4.90
N ASN A 18 -22.92 -6.54 -4.68
CA ASN A 18 -23.94 -7.49 -4.25
C ASN A 18 -24.20 -8.59 -5.30
N LYS A 19 -24.25 -8.26 -6.58
CA LYS A 19 -24.35 -9.24 -7.67
C LYS A 19 -23.16 -10.19 -7.67
N TYR A 20 -21.95 -9.65 -7.46
CA TYR A 20 -20.75 -10.46 -7.36
C TYR A 20 -20.79 -11.43 -6.17
N LEU A 21 -21.19 -10.95 -4.98
CA LEU A 21 -21.37 -11.79 -3.79
C LEU A 21 -22.41 -12.89 -3.99
N LEU A 22 -23.54 -12.58 -4.63
CA LEU A 22 -24.59 -13.58 -4.94
C LEU A 22 -24.06 -14.64 -5.89
N GLY A 23 -23.25 -14.25 -6.88
CA GLY A 23 -22.59 -15.19 -7.80
C GLY A 23 -21.59 -16.12 -7.11
N ILE A 24 -20.91 -15.62 -6.06
CA ILE A 24 -19.97 -16.42 -5.25
C ILE A 24 -20.70 -17.41 -4.33
N ASN A 25 -21.82 -17.01 -3.71
CA ASN A 25 -22.50 -17.81 -2.68
C ASN A 25 -23.19 -19.08 -3.23
N GLY A 26 -23.29 -19.25 -4.54
CA GLY A 26 -24.13 -20.31 -5.10
C GLY A 26 -23.63 -21.75 -4.94
N HIS A 27 -22.31 -22.04 -4.98
CA HIS A 27 -21.74 -23.40 -4.97
C HIS A 27 -20.22 -23.44 -4.76
N ILE A 28 -19.62 -22.50 -4.01
CA ILE A 28 -18.19 -22.37 -3.86
C ILE A 28 -17.79 -22.61 -2.40
N ASP A 29 -16.68 -23.33 -2.18
CA ASP A 29 -16.07 -23.47 -0.87
C ASP A 29 -15.71 -22.10 -0.29
N GLU A 30 -15.80 -21.96 1.05
CA GLU A 30 -15.53 -20.70 1.75
C GLU A 30 -14.16 -20.11 1.41
N ARG A 31 -13.16 -20.96 1.20
CA ARG A 31 -11.81 -20.56 0.83
C ARG A 31 -11.77 -19.96 -0.59
N GLU A 32 -12.44 -20.60 -1.52
CA GLU A 32 -12.57 -20.12 -2.90
C GLU A 32 -13.31 -18.78 -2.95
N ALA A 33 -14.40 -18.66 -2.18
CA ALA A 33 -15.17 -17.42 -2.08
C ALA A 33 -14.32 -16.26 -1.56
N LYS A 34 -13.49 -16.50 -0.55
CA LYS A 34 -12.54 -15.49 -0.03
C LYS A 34 -11.56 -15.02 -1.10
N ILE A 35 -10.98 -15.93 -1.87
CA ILE A 35 -10.03 -15.57 -2.94
C ILE A 35 -10.69 -14.65 -3.96
N LEU A 36 -11.86 -15.01 -4.45
CA LEU A 36 -12.60 -14.22 -5.43
C LEU A 36 -13.01 -12.85 -4.87
N LEU A 37 -13.44 -12.80 -3.60
CA LEU A 37 -13.77 -11.56 -2.92
C LEU A 37 -12.55 -10.63 -2.82
N TYR A 38 -11.40 -11.14 -2.37
CA TYR A 38 -10.18 -10.33 -2.27
C TYR A 38 -9.69 -9.84 -3.63
N LYS A 39 -9.84 -10.66 -4.69
CA LYS A 39 -9.58 -10.24 -6.07
C LYS A 39 -10.44 -9.04 -6.44
N PHE A 40 -11.76 -9.15 -6.26
CA PHE A 40 -12.70 -8.06 -6.54
C PHE A 40 -12.33 -6.77 -5.78
N LEU A 41 -12.03 -6.87 -4.49
CA LEU A 41 -11.68 -5.72 -3.65
C LEU A 41 -10.37 -5.04 -4.09
N ARG A 42 -9.38 -5.80 -4.57
CA ARG A 42 -8.13 -5.26 -5.11
C ARG A 42 -8.32 -4.54 -6.44
N GLU A 43 -9.20 -5.03 -7.28
CA GLU A 43 -9.51 -4.42 -8.58
C GLU A 43 -10.33 -3.13 -8.46
N ASN A 44 -11.08 -2.97 -7.35
CA ASN A 44 -12.01 -1.87 -7.13
C ASN A 44 -11.62 -1.02 -5.91
N ILE A 45 -10.46 -0.37 -5.96
CA ILE A 45 -9.84 0.34 -4.81
C ILE A 45 -10.72 1.46 -4.25
N THR A 46 -11.38 2.29 -5.09
CA THR A 46 -12.24 3.37 -4.60
C THR A 46 -13.43 2.81 -3.84
N PHE A 47 -14.10 1.82 -4.42
CA PHE A 47 -15.20 1.12 -3.76
C PHE A 47 -14.75 0.47 -2.45
N THR A 48 -13.62 -0.22 -2.47
CA THR A 48 -13.05 -0.90 -1.29
C THR A 48 -12.70 0.09 -0.18
N THR A 49 -12.13 1.24 -0.53
CA THR A 49 -11.83 2.30 0.44
C THR A 49 -13.11 2.82 1.11
N ASN A 50 -14.13 3.12 0.32
CA ASN A 50 -15.41 3.58 0.85
C ASN A 50 -16.07 2.48 1.72
N LEU A 51 -16.11 1.23 1.24
CA LEU A 51 -16.69 0.10 1.97
C LEU A 51 -16.03 -0.12 3.34
N ILE A 52 -14.69 -0.07 3.40
CA ILE A 52 -13.92 -0.39 4.61
C ILE A 52 -13.89 0.78 5.59
N SER A 53 -13.79 2.01 5.10
CA SER A 53 -13.49 3.18 5.94
C SER A 53 -14.45 4.37 5.77
N GLY A 54 -15.46 4.27 4.90
CA GLY A 54 -16.36 5.37 4.61
C GLY A 54 -15.68 6.57 3.92
N VAL A 55 -14.46 6.39 3.41
CA VAL A 55 -13.70 7.48 2.77
C VAL A 55 -13.96 7.49 1.27
N ASP A 56 -14.39 8.64 0.77
CA ASP A 56 -14.46 8.92 -0.66
C ASP A 56 -13.14 9.50 -1.14
N LEU A 57 -12.52 8.84 -2.12
CA LEU A 57 -11.26 9.28 -2.70
C LEU A 57 -11.46 10.36 -3.76
N PHE A 58 -10.60 11.38 -3.73
CA PHE A 58 -10.44 12.26 -4.89
C PHE A 58 -9.74 11.48 -6.03
N PRO A 59 -9.97 11.86 -7.30
CA PRO A 59 -9.36 11.17 -8.46
C PRO A 59 -7.85 11.03 -8.36
N PHE A 60 -7.13 12.06 -7.93
CA PHE A 60 -5.68 11.98 -7.76
C PHE A 60 -5.24 11.02 -6.65
N GLN A 61 -6.02 10.90 -5.56
CA GLN A 61 -5.75 9.94 -4.48
C GLN A 61 -5.96 8.50 -4.97
N HIS A 62 -7.04 8.26 -5.73
CA HIS A 62 -7.26 6.95 -6.37
C HIS A 62 -6.08 6.58 -7.26
N MET A 63 -5.66 7.46 -8.16
CA MET A 63 -4.52 7.22 -9.06
C MET A 63 -3.24 6.92 -8.28
N ALA A 64 -2.97 7.68 -7.21
CA ALA A 64 -1.79 7.48 -6.39
C ALA A 64 -1.82 6.13 -5.64
N ILE A 65 -2.94 5.80 -4.99
CA ILE A 65 -3.09 4.53 -4.27
C ILE A 65 -2.99 3.35 -5.23
N LYS A 66 -3.64 3.42 -6.39
CA LYS A 66 -3.54 2.40 -7.43
C LYS A 66 -2.10 2.21 -7.89
N ALA A 67 -1.36 3.29 -8.17
CA ALA A 67 0.04 3.23 -8.53
C ALA A 67 0.91 2.62 -7.40
N MET A 68 0.64 2.94 -6.12
CA MET A 68 1.33 2.31 -4.99
C MET A 68 1.06 0.80 -4.92
N PHE A 69 -0.13 0.32 -5.32
CA PHE A 69 -0.43 -1.11 -5.40
C PHE A 69 0.24 -1.80 -6.59
N GLU A 70 0.34 -1.12 -7.73
CA GLU A 70 0.83 -1.70 -8.98
C GLU A 70 2.35 -1.66 -9.14
N THR A 71 3.06 -0.78 -8.41
CA THR A 71 4.51 -0.60 -8.56
C THR A 71 5.29 -1.07 -7.34
N ASP A 72 6.54 -1.48 -7.57
CA ASP A 72 7.46 -1.90 -6.51
C ASP A 72 8.13 -0.68 -5.84
N TYR A 73 8.41 0.34 -6.65
CA TYR A 73 9.02 1.59 -6.19
C TYR A 73 8.18 2.77 -6.64
N PHE A 74 7.56 3.43 -5.68
CA PHE A 74 6.75 4.62 -5.89
C PHE A 74 7.44 5.86 -5.31
N MET A 75 7.55 6.92 -6.10
CA MET A 75 8.03 8.23 -5.64
C MET A 75 6.94 9.29 -5.85
N GLY A 76 6.46 9.86 -4.75
CA GLY A 76 5.50 10.96 -4.75
C GLY A 76 6.14 12.30 -4.42
N VAL A 77 6.17 13.22 -5.37
CA VAL A 77 6.65 14.61 -5.19
C VAL A 77 5.45 15.54 -5.21
N TRP A 78 4.88 15.78 -4.04
CA TRP A 78 3.60 16.48 -3.93
C TRP A 78 3.74 17.78 -3.12
N SER A 79 3.08 18.83 -3.56
CA SER A 79 3.00 20.08 -2.82
C SER A 79 2.46 19.88 -1.40
N ARG A 80 2.81 20.79 -0.49
CA ARG A 80 2.25 20.78 0.86
C ARG A 80 0.72 20.93 0.78
N GLY A 81 0.00 20.22 1.64
CA GLY A 81 -1.47 20.24 1.63
C GLY A 81 -2.13 19.23 0.67
N MET A 82 -1.39 18.60 -0.25
CA MET A 82 -1.89 17.59 -1.18
C MET A 82 -2.15 16.22 -0.54
N SER A 83 -2.52 16.21 0.72
CA SER A 83 -2.98 15.01 1.46
C SER A 83 -2.00 13.81 1.45
N LYS A 84 -0.68 14.02 1.30
CA LYS A 84 0.33 12.94 1.28
C LYS A 84 0.11 11.90 2.37
N SER A 85 0.21 12.31 3.61
CA SER A 85 0.12 11.41 4.78
C SER A 85 -1.27 10.75 4.91
N PHE A 86 -2.34 11.40 4.46
CA PHE A 86 -3.69 10.83 4.44
C PHE A 86 -3.81 9.73 3.39
N THR A 87 -3.40 10.00 2.16
CA THR A 87 -3.42 9.03 1.05
C THR A 87 -2.55 7.80 1.37
N THR A 88 -1.39 8.04 1.99
CA THR A 88 -0.49 6.96 2.41
C THR A 88 -1.06 6.13 3.56
N ALA A 89 -1.76 6.76 4.50
CA ALA A 89 -2.47 6.05 5.56
C ALA A 89 -3.54 5.11 4.99
N ILE A 90 -4.28 5.57 3.96
CA ILE A 90 -5.27 4.74 3.26
C ILE A 90 -4.59 3.56 2.58
N PHE A 91 -3.51 3.79 1.82
CA PHE A 91 -2.74 2.70 1.23
C PHE A 91 -2.28 1.69 2.29
N ALA A 92 -1.71 2.15 3.41
CA ALA A 92 -1.15 1.28 4.43
C ALA A 92 -2.21 0.34 5.06
N TYR A 93 -3.39 0.83 5.44
CA TYR A 93 -4.41 -0.06 6.00
C TYR A 93 -5.06 -0.95 4.95
N LEU A 94 -5.26 -0.45 3.73
CA LEU A 94 -5.80 -1.27 2.64
C LEU A 94 -4.85 -2.42 2.30
N ASP A 95 -3.56 -2.15 2.17
CA ASP A 95 -2.56 -3.20 1.89
C ASP A 95 -2.49 -4.21 3.04
N ALA A 96 -2.55 -3.75 4.29
CA ALA A 96 -2.60 -4.63 5.46
C ALA A 96 -3.85 -5.53 5.51
N ILE A 97 -5.00 -5.04 5.01
CA ILE A 97 -6.25 -5.82 4.95
C ILE A 97 -6.23 -6.78 3.76
N LEU A 98 -5.85 -6.29 2.58
CA LEU A 98 -5.93 -7.04 1.33
C LEU A 98 -4.79 -8.05 1.16
N ASN A 99 -3.65 -7.85 1.81
CA ASN A 99 -2.47 -8.70 1.78
C ASN A 99 -2.10 -9.13 3.21
N GLN A 100 -2.84 -10.10 3.75
CA GLN A 100 -2.69 -10.54 5.13
C GLN A 100 -1.30 -11.13 5.43
N GLY A 101 -0.69 -10.66 6.53
CA GLY A 101 0.65 -11.05 6.96
C GLY A 101 1.74 -10.10 6.49
N VAL A 102 1.38 -8.98 5.85
CA VAL A 102 2.36 -7.98 5.42
C VAL A 102 2.90 -7.18 6.62
N GLU A 103 4.23 -6.97 6.61
CA GLU A 103 4.93 -6.09 7.56
C GLU A 103 5.19 -4.75 6.87
N ILE A 104 4.59 -3.68 7.38
CA ILE A 104 4.68 -2.32 6.83
C ILE A 104 5.45 -1.43 7.80
N GLY A 105 6.59 -0.90 7.36
CA GLY A 105 7.37 0.09 8.11
C GLY A 105 7.08 1.51 7.64
N ILE A 106 6.66 2.38 8.55
CA ILE A 106 6.51 3.81 8.31
C ILE A 106 7.71 4.50 8.95
N LEU A 107 8.57 5.05 8.12
CA LEU A 107 9.84 5.64 8.51
C LEU A 107 9.87 7.13 8.17
N SER A 108 10.44 7.93 9.05
CA SER A 108 10.77 9.33 8.78
C SER A 108 11.95 9.74 9.63
N LYS A 109 12.67 10.80 9.22
CA LYS A 109 13.77 11.37 9.99
C LYS A 109 13.35 11.67 11.43
N SER A 110 12.15 12.19 11.61
CA SER A 110 11.55 12.43 12.93
C SER A 110 10.47 11.40 13.23
N PHE A 111 10.55 10.75 14.38
CA PHE A 111 9.50 9.85 14.86
C PHE A 111 8.13 10.54 14.94
N ARG A 112 8.10 11.84 15.21
CA ARG A 112 6.88 12.64 15.21
C ARG A 112 6.17 12.58 13.84
N GLN A 113 6.91 12.64 12.75
CA GLN A 113 6.36 12.56 11.38
C GLN A 113 5.85 11.16 11.07
N ALA A 114 6.61 10.11 11.38
CA ALA A 114 6.14 8.73 11.21
C ALA A 114 4.82 8.48 11.97
N LYS A 115 4.71 9.02 13.20
CA LYS A 115 3.48 8.96 14.02
C LYS A 115 2.29 9.67 13.35
N MET A 116 2.51 10.67 12.49
CA MET A 116 1.40 11.39 11.84
C MET A 116 0.61 10.51 10.88
N ILE A 117 1.28 9.66 10.09
CA ILE A 117 0.59 8.70 9.22
C ILE A 117 -0.17 7.67 10.06
N PHE A 118 0.46 7.15 11.09
CA PHE A 118 -0.18 6.21 12.02
C PHE A 118 -1.45 6.81 12.67
N LYS A 119 -1.37 8.05 13.16
CA LYS A 119 -2.53 8.77 13.71
C LYS A 119 -3.64 8.93 12.68
N LYS A 120 -3.32 9.18 11.41
CA LYS A 120 -4.34 9.27 10.35
C LYS A 120 -5.13 7.97 10.20
N ILE A 121 -4.47 6.80 10.33
CA ILE A 121 -5.18 5.52 10.33
C ILE A 121 -6.13 5.44 11.53
N GLU A 122 -5.67 5.82 12.73
CA GLU A 122 -6.51 5.82 13.92
C GLU A 122 -7.68 6.80 13.82
N ASP A 123 -7.44 8.01 13.30
CA ASP A 123 -8.47 9.05 13.10
C ASP A 123 -9.55 8.56 12.13
N ILE A 124 -9.16 7.85 11.05
CA ILE A 124 -10.10 7.24 10.10
C ILE A 124 -10.90 6.13 10.82
N ALA A 125 -10.21 5.20 11.49
CA ALA A 125 -10.82 4.05 12.15
C ALA A 125 -11.76 4.43 13.32
N SER A 126 -11.62 5.63 13.88
CA SER A 126 -12.48 6.12 14.95
C SER A 126 -13.84 6.63 14.47
N LYS A 127 -14.03 6.79 13.17
CA LYS A 127 -15.29 7.28 12.60
C LYS A 127 -16.34 6.17 12.54
N PRO A 128 -17.64 6.49 12.76
CA PRO A 128 -18.71 5.49 12.65
C PRO A 128 -18.77 4.79 11.30
N GLU A 129 -18.44 5.50 10.22
CA GLU A 129 -18.46 4.99 8.85
C GLU A 129 -17.35 3.96 8.59
N ALA A 130 -16.32 3.95 9.45
CA ALA A 130 -15.16 3.04 9.34
C ALA A 130 -15.30 1.77 10.21
N ALA A 131 -16.52 1.31 10.45
CA ALA A 131 -16.79 0.16 11.31
C ALA A 131 -16.00 -1.09 10.90
N TYR A 132 -15.89 -1.37 9.60
CA TYR A 132 -15.10 -2.52 9.11
C TYR A 132 -13.60 -2.35 9.39
N LEU A 133 -13.03 -1.17 9.16
CA LEU A 133 -11.63 -0.89 9.48
C LEU A 133 -11.39 -1.06 10.99
N SER A 134 -12.28 -0.52 11.81
CA SER A 134 -12.18 -0.63 13.27
C SER A 134 -12.18 -2.09 13.74
N GLN A 135 -13.04 -2.93 13.16
CA GLN A 135 -13.11 -4.37 13.47
C GLN A 135 -11.87 -5.15 13.00
N CYS A 136 -11.23 -4.72 11.92
CA CYS A 136 -10.00 -5.34 11.42
C CYS A 136 -8.79 -5.07 12.33
N ILE A 137 -8.81 -4.01 13.14
CA ILE A 137 -7.72 -3.67 14.06
C ILE A 137 -7.80 -4.57 15.29
N THR A 138 -6.83 -5.49 15.41
CA THR A 138 -6.81 -6.50 16.47
C THR A 138 -5.98 -6.06 17.68
N HIS A 139 -4.94 -5.26 17.46
CA HIS A 139 -4.06 -4.80 18.54
C HIS A 139 -3.43 -3.44 18.24
N LYS A 140 -3.18 -2.65 19.29
CA LYS A 140 -2.43 -1.40 19.25
C LYS A 140 -1.45 -1.30 20.39
N SER A 141 -0.23 -0.89 20.11
CA SER A 141 0.79 -0.58 21.11
C SER A 141 1.51 0.70 20.77
N LYS A 142 1.83 1.51 21.78
CA LYS A 142 2.52 2.79 21.64
C LYS A 142 3.61 2.90 22.69
N SER A 143 4.84 2.93 22.23
CA SER A 143 6.01 3.16 23.07
C SER A 143 6.76 4.43 22.63
N ASN A 144 7.85 4.73 23.31
CA ASN A 144 8.72 5.86 22.95
C ASN A 144 9.49 5.62 21.65
N ASP A 145 9.76 4.35 21.33
CA ASP A 145 10.59 3.94 20.18
C ASP A 145 9.79 3.34 19.02
N GLU A 146 8.56 2.87 19.27
CA GLU A 146 7.75 2.19 18.27
C GLU A 146 6.26 2.40 18.53
N TRP A 147 5.50 2.63 17.47
CA TRP A 147 4.04 2.50 17.48
C TRP A 147 3.64 1.36 16.54
N LEU A 148 2.89 0.41 17.07
CA LEU A 148 2.43 -0.80 16.38
C LEU A 148 0.91 -0.80 16.25
N LEU A 149 0.43 -1.13 15.06
CA LEU A 149 -0.96 -1.44 14.76
C LEU A 149 -1.02 -2.80 14.08
N GLU A 150 -1.80 -3.72 14.61
CA GLU A 150 -2.06 -5.02 14.00
C GLU A 150 -3.44 -5.03 13.35
N ILE A 151 -3.48 -5.44 12.08
CA ILE A 151 -4.70 -5.59 11.29
C ILE A 151 -4.75 -7.06 10.82
N GLY A 152 -5.54 -7.87 11.51
CA GLY A 152 -5.51 -9.31 11.33
C GLY A 152 -4.11 -9.86 11.60
N ARG A 153 -3.46 -10.44 10.58
CA ARG A 153 -2.09 -10.95 10.66
C ARG A 153 -1.02 -9.95 10.21
N SER A 154 -1.44 -8.82 9.68
CA SER A 154 -0.53 -7.77 9.18
C SER A 154 -0.15 -6.79 10.27
N ARG A 155 1.02 -6.18 10.16
CA ARG A 155 1.53 -5.20 11.11
C ARG A 155 1.96 -3.92 10.43
N ILE A 156 1.54 -2.81 11.00
CA ILE A 156 1.98 -1.46 10.60
C ILE A 156 2.78 -0.88 11.75
N ARG A 157 4.05 -0.56 11.50
CA ARG A 157 4.97 -0.03 12.49
C ARG A 157 5.44 1.36 12.11
N ALA A 158 5.25 2.33 13.01
CA ALA A 158 5.91 3.63 12.89
C ALA A 158 7.17 3.63 13.74
N LEU A 159 8.30 3.91 13.11
CA LEU A 159 9.63 3.85 13.72
C LEU A 159 10.44 5.13 13.42
N PRO A 160 11.28 5.58 14.35
CA PRO A 160 12.25 6.62 14.04
C PRO A 160 13.33 6.05 13.12
N LEU A 161 13.72 6.81 12.10
CA LEU A 161 14.82 6.43 11.23
C LEU A 161 16.15 6.38 12.00
N GLY A 162 16.42 7.39 12.83
CA GLY A 162 17.65 7.51 13.60
C GLY A 162 18.90 7.44 12.71
N ASP A 163 19.88 6.67 13.14
CA ASP A 163 21.10 6.29 12.39
C ASP A 163 20.94 5.00 11.57
N GLY A 164 19.77 4.37 11.62
CA GLY A 164 19.44 3.11 10.96
C GLY A 164 19.80 1.84 11.76
N GLU A 165 20.58 1.95 12.84
CA GLU A 165 21.02 0.75 13.60
C GLU A 165 19.86 0.02 14.25
N LYS A 166 18.96 0.75 14.88
CA LYS A 166 17.75 0.18 15.51
C LYS A 166 16.82 -0.52 14.51
N LEU A 167 16.90 -0.19 13.24
CA LEU A 167 16.07 -0.77 12.20
C LEU A 167 16.59 -2.13 11.71
N ARG A 168 17.88 -2.43 11.87
CA ARG A 168 18.51 -3.65 11.33
C ARG A 168 17.91 -4.96 11.81
N GLY A 169 17.18 -4.96 12.93
CA GLY A 169 16.46 -6.12 13.46
C GLY A 169 15.11 -6.40 12.81
N PHE A 170 14.56 -5.42 12.10
CA PHE A 170 13.27 -5.56 11.45
C PHE A 170 13.37 -6.17 10.04
N ARG A 171 12.24 -6.66 9.55
CA ARG A 171 12.05 -7.09 8.17
C ARG A 171 10.73 -6.52 7.70
N PHE A 172 10.74 -5.81 6.57
CA PHE A 172 9.55 -5.17 6.03
C PHE A 172 9.31 -5.62 4.60
N HIS A 173 8.05 -5.89 4.31
CA HIS A 173 7.59 -6.14 2.95
C HIS A 173 7.20 -4.84 2.25
N ARG A 174 6.82 -3.82 3.04
CA ARG A 174 6.49 -2.47 2.56
C ARG A 174 7.22 -1.45 3.42
N ILE A 175 7.86 -0.50 2.78
CA ILE A 175 8.50 0.63 3.46
C ILE A 175 7.89 1.91 2.93
N ILE A 176 7.35 2.71 3.84
CA ILE A 176 6.82 4.03 3.59
C ILE A 176 7.77 5.04 4.21
N ILE A 177 8.33 5.92 3.39
CA ILE A 177 9.22 6.99 3.85
C ILE A 177 8.50 8.31 3.65
N ASP A 178 8.18 8.98 4.74
CA ASP A 178 7.66 10.35 4.71
C ASP A 178 8.81 11.36 4.82
N GLU A 179 8.73 12.43 4.04
CA GLU A 179 9.78 13.44 3.87
C GLU A 179 11.11 12.84 3.37
N PHE A 180 11.04 12.08 2.26
CA PHE A 180 12.18 11.39 1.65
C PHE A 180 13.37 12.35 1.33
N ALA A 181 13.10 13.63 1.08
CA ALA A 181 14.15 14.64 0.90
C ALA A 181 15.17 14.70 2.07
N LEU A 182 14.73 14.34 3.26
CA LEU A 182 15.58 14.34 4.45
C LEU A 182 16.30 13.00 4.69
N MET A 183 16.15 12.01 3.78
CA MET A 183 16.75 10.69 3.88
C MET A 183 18.24 10.73 3.54
N PRO A 184 19.14 10.32 4.44
CA PRO A 184 20.56 10.17 4.11
C PRO A 184 20.79 9.02 3.13
N GLU A 185 21.57 9.26 2.06
CA GLU A 185 21.91 8.26 1.04
C GLU A 185 22.45 6.96 1.65
N ARG A 186 23.31 7.04 2.66
CA ARG A 186 23.88 5.88 3.35
C ARG A 186 22.80 4.99 3.97
N ILE A 187 21.85 5.59 4.69
CA ILE A 187 20.78 4.82 5.34
C ILE A 187 19.87 4.18 4.29
N TYR A 188 19.58 4.90 3.21
CA TYR A 188 18.77 4.36 2.12
C TYR A 188 19.42 3.10 1.53
N ASN A 189 20.70 3.16 1.16
CA ASN A 189 21.40 2.06 0.49
C ASN A 189 21.76 0.91 1.44
N GLU A 190 22.22 1.21 2.67
CA GLU A 190 22.73 0.19 3.59
C GLU A 190 21.65 -0.44 4.47
N VAL A 191 20.52 0.24 4.70
CA VAL A 191 19.47 -0.21 5.62
C VAL A 191 18.16 -0.47 4.89
N ILE A 192 17.66 0.53 4.14
CA ILE A 192 16.31 0.46 3.56
C ILE A 192 16.23 -0.57 2.42
N ILE A 193 17.14 -0.49 1.45
CA ILE A 193 17.12 -1.41 0.31
C ILE A 193 17.27 -2.87 0.73
N PRO A 194 18.17 -3.25 1.65
CA PRO A 194 18.27 -4.62 2.12
C PRO A 194 16.99 -5.18 2.80
N PHE A 195 16.16 -4.34 3.42
CA PHE A 195 14.89 -4.80 3.99
C PHE A 195 13.94 -5.37 2.94
N LEU A 196 14.00 -4.85 1.72
CA LEU A 196 13.13 -5.26 0.62
C LEU A 196 13.52 -6.60 -0.03
N SER A 197 14.57 -7.25 0.45
CA SER A 197 15.04 -8.55 -0.08
C SER A 197 14.29 -9.77 0.48
N VAL A 198 13.43 -9.60 1.49
CA VAL A 198 12.74 -10.71 2.17
C VAL A 198 11.48 -11.12 1.40
N VAL A 199 11.31 -12.42 1.16
CA VAL A 199 10.11 -12.96 0.51
C VAL A 199 8.94 -12.97 1.49
N GLU A 200 7.84 -12.38 1.06
CA GLU A 200 6.57 -12.36 1.82
C GLU A 200 5.91 -13.74 1.80
N ASN A 201 5.59 -14.27 3.00
CA ASN A 201 4.70 -15.42 3.24
C ASN A 201 4.82 -16.60 2.24
N PRO A 202 5.93 -17.33 2.14
CA PRO A 202 6.13 -18.37 1.14
C PRO A 202 5.05 -19.48 1.22
N THR A 203 4.66 -19.89 2.42
CA THR A 203 3.61 -20.91 2.63
C THR A 203 2.25 -20.46 2.08
N GLN A 204 1.88 -19.20 2.29
CA GLN A 204 0.62 -18.67 1.75
C GLN A 204 0.63 -18.54 0.24
N ARG A 205 1.78 -18.24 -0.36
CA ARG A 205 1.94 -18.21 -1.81
C ARG A 205 1.64 -19.57 -2.41
N GLU A 206 2.18 -20.62 -1.82
CA GLU A 206 1.94 -22.01 -2.26
C GLU A 206 0.47 -22.41 -2.09
N GLU A 207 -0.11 -22.13 -0.93
CA GLU A 207 -1.52 -22.43 -0.67
C GLU A 207 -2.46 -21.71 -1.63
N LEU A 208 -2.22 -20.42 -1.90
CA LEU A 208 -3.01 -19.65 -2.83
C LEU A 208 -2.88 -20.21 -4.25
N TYR A 209 -1.65 -20.47 -4.70
CA TYR A 209 -1.38 -21.06 -6.01
C TYR A 209 -2.14 -22.37 -6.23
N ASN A 210 -2.13 -23.26 -5.24
CA ASN A 210 -2.84 -24.53 -5.29
C ASN A 210 -4.37 -24.33 -5.38
N THR A 211 -4.92 -23.39 -4.61
CA THR A 211 -6.37 -23.10 -4.64
C THR A 211 -6.79 -22.47 -5.97
N GLU A 212 -6.01 -21.53 -6.49
CA GLU A 212 -6.25 -20.94 -7.82
C GLU A 212 -6.18 -22.00 -8.93
N THR A 213 -5.26 -22.96 -8.81
CA THR A 213 -5.15 -24.08 -9.76
C THR A 213 -6.43 -24.91 -9.77
N ILE A 214 -7.03 -25.15 -8.61
CA ILE A 214 -8.33 -25.84 -8.53
C ILE A 214 -9.43 -25.01 -9.22
N LEU A 215 -9.50 -23.70 -8.96
CA LEU A 215 -10.48 -22.82 -9.58
C LEU A 215 -10.35 -22.76 -11.11
N ILE A 216 -9.13 -22.74 -11.61
CA ILE A 216 -8.85 -22.73 -13.05
C ILE A 216 -9.29 -24.07 -13.68
N ASN A 217 -8.96 -25.18 -13.07
CA ASN A 217 -9.36 -26.51 -13.53
C ASN A 217 -10.88 -26.70 -13.52
N GLN A 218 -11.59 -26.00 -12.63
CA GLN A 218 -13.06 -25.99 -12.56
C GLN A 218 -13.70 -24.99 -13.54
N GLY A 219 -12.90 -24.22 -14.29
CA GLY A 219 -13.42 -23.18 -15.22
C GLY A 219 -13.98 -21.94 -14.54
N LYS A 220 -13.77 -21.78 -13.21
CA LYS A 220 -14.24 -20.62 -12.42
C LYS A 220 -13.29 -19.43 -12.46
N MET A 221 -12.07 -19.63 -12.93
CA MET A 221 -11.02 -18.63 -13.03
C MET A 221 -10.14 -18.92 -14.25
N LYS A 222 -9.61 -17.88 -14.90
CA LYS A 222 -8.68 -18.01 -16.01
C LYS A 222 -7.24 -18.01 -15.51
N GLU A 223 -6.30 -18.64 -16.22
CA GLU A 223 -4.86 -18.59 -15.90
C GLU A 223 -4.33 -17.15 -15.83
N SER A 224 -4.79 -16.26 -16.72
CA SER A 224 -4.43 -14.85 -16.74
C SER A 224 -4.93 -14.04 -15.53
N GLU A 225 -5.83 -14.60 -14.74
CA GLU A 225 -6.42 -13.99 -13.56
C GLU A 225 -5.75 -14.41 -12.26
N ARG A 226 -4.71 -15.28 -12.33
CA ARG A 226 -3.92 -15.66 -11.15
C ARG A 226 -3.41 -14.43 -10.41
N TYR A 227 -3.45 -14.51 -9.09
CA TYR A 227 -2.87 -13.46 -8.27
C TYR A 227 -1.35 -13.42 -8.43
N ILE A 228 -0.88 -12.31 -8.92
CA ILE A 228 0.56 -12.01 -9.00
C ILE A 228 0.94 -11.37 -7.67
N TRP A 229 1.71 -12.09 -6.87
CA TRP A 229 2.21 -11.57 -5.60
C TRP A 229 3.06 -10.32 -5.87
N PRO A 230 2.74 -9.19 -5.24
CA PRO A 230 3.57 -8.01 -5.39
C PRO A 230 4.96 -8.28 -4.81
N ASN A 231 5.97 -7.73 -5.47
CA ASN A 231 7.29 -7.62 -4.87
C ASN A 231 7.22 -6.74 -3.62
N ASN A 232 8.26 -6.76 -2.80
CA ASN A 232 8.37 -5.80 -1.71
C ASN A 232 8.38 -4.38 -2.26
N LYS A 233 7.80 -3.43 -1.50
CA LYS A 233 7.53 -2.09 -2.00
C LYS A 233 8.24 -1.01 -1.21
N LEU A 234 8.73 -0.02 -1.94
CA LEU A 234 9.19 1.25 -1.39
C LEU A 234 8.26 2.39 -1.85
N ILE A 235 7.72 3.11 -0.90
CA ILE A 235 6.90 4.28 -1.14
C ILE A 235 7.61 5.48 -0.52
N ALA A 236 8.23 6.28 -1.37
CA ALA A 236 8.96 7.48 -0.99
C ALA A 236 8.10 8.72 -1.28
N LEU A 237 7.78 9.48 -0.24
CA LEU A 237 6.96 10.68 -0.35
C LEU A 237 7.74 11.90 0.12
N SER A 238 7.66 12.98 -0.63
CA SER A 238 8.26 14.24 -0.24
C SER A 238 7.55 15.44 -0.88
N SER A 239 7.85 16.62 -0.36
CA SER A 239 7.66 17.86 -1.09
C SER A 239 8.85 18.08 -2.03
N ALA A 240 8.69 18.92 -3.05
CA ALA A 240 9.80 19.33 -3.90
C ALA A 240 10.95 19.91 -3.05
N SER A 241 12.17 19.57 -3.40
CA SER A 241 13.36 19.92 -2.66
C SER A 241 14.48 20.45 -3.57
N TYR A 242 15.64 20.73 -3.00
CA TYR A 242 16.77 21.28 -3.75
C TYR A 242 17.52 20.19 -4.52
N LYS A 243 18.09 20.58 -5.68
CA LYS A 243 18.83 19.64 -6.56
C LYS A 243 20.08 19.00 -5.94
N PHE A 244 20.65 19.61 -4.90
CA PHE A 244 21.81 19.06 -4.20
C PHE A 244 21.46 18.00 -3.14
N GLU A 245 20.18 17.78 -2.86
CA GLU A 245 19.75 16.75 -1.91
C GLU A 245 19.67 15.37 -2.58
N TYR A 246 19.83 14.31 -1.77
CA TYR A 246 19.81 12.93 -2.25
C TYR A 246 18.51 12.58 -3.00
N MET A 247 17.38 13.19 -2.60
CA MET A 247 16.11 12.99 -3.27
C MET A 247 16.16 13.30 -4.76
N TYR A 248 16.87 14.38 -5.18
CA TYR A 248 16.97 14.73 -6.60
C TYR A 248 17.78 13.68 -7.37
N LYS A 249 18.87 13.21 -6.80
CA LYS A 249 19.68 12.12 -7.37
C LYS A 249 18.86 10.83 -7.51
N ALA A 250 18.08 10.48 -6.47
CA ALA A 250 17.19 9.32 -6.51
C ALA A 250 16.07 9.51 -7.56
N TYR A 251 15.52 10.73 -7.70
CA TYR A 251 14.54 11.06 -8.72
C TYR A 251 15.11 10.83 -10.13
N GLU A 252 16.30 11.36 -10.44
CA GLU A 252 16.96 11.14 -11.74
C GLU A 252 17.22 9.65 -12.01
N GLN A 253 17.62 8.89 -10.99
CA GLN A 253 17.80 7.44 -11.13
C GLN A 253 16.48 6.73 -11.45
N PHE A 254 15.39 7.09 -10.78
CA PHE A 254 14.04 6.54 -11.06
C PHE A 254 13.61 6.88 -12.48
N GLU A 255 13.74 8.16 -12.88
CA GLU A 255 13.39 8.63 -14.22
C GLU A 255 14.18 7.89 -15.31
N ASN A 256 15.49 7.73 -15.14
CA ASN A 256 16.32 6.98 -16.06
C ASN A 256 15.88 5.52 -16.18
N LEU A 257 15.57 4.86 -15.06
CA LEU A 257 15.11 3.47 -15.06
C LEU A 257 13.71 3.30 -15.70
N ILE A 258 12.83 4.29 -15.51
CA ILE A 258 11.51 4.33 -16.17
C ILE A 258 11.71 4.49 -17.69
N ASN A 259 12.61 5.39 -18.12
CA ASN A 259 12.87 5.65 -19.55
C ASN A 259 13.53 4.47 -20.27
N ILE A 260 14.40 3.71 -19.58
CA ILE A 260 14.98 2.46 -20.13
C ILE A 260 13.89 1.38 -20.30
N GLY A 261 12.84 1.45 -19.47
CA GLY A 261 11.74 0.50 -19.48
C GLY A 261 12.11 -0.86 -18.87
N SER A 262 11.09 -1.67 -18.63
CA SER A 262 11.24 -3.03 -18.14
C SER A 262 11.56 -3.96 -19.32
N LYS A 263 12.66 -4.69 -19.23
CA LYS A 263 13.07 -5.69 -20.24
C LYS A 263 12.51 -7.07 -19.95
N SER A 264 12.08 -7.32 -18.73
CA SER A 264 11.49 -8.58 -18.28
C SER A 264 10.40 -8.35 -17.25
N LYS A 265 9.51 -9.34 -17.04
CA LYS A 265 8.50 -9.31 -15.97
C LYS A 265 9.13 -9.33 -14.55
N ALA A 266 10.41 -9.70 -14.45
CA ALA A 266 11.15 -9.70 -13.19
C ALA A 266 11.75 -8.34 -12.83
N ASP A 267 11.76 -7.38 -13.77
CA ASP A 267 12.29 -6.05 -13.51
C ASP A 267 11.33 -5.27 -12.61
N ALA A 268 11.87 -4.63 -11.59
CA ALA A 268 11.08 -3.85 -10.64
C ALA A 268 10.38 -2.67 -11.32
N HIS A 269 9.07 -2.57 -11.13
CA HIS A 269 8.25 -1.48 -11.65
C HIS A 269 8.42 -0.21 -10.82
N ARG A 270 8.62 0.93 -11.49
CA ARG A 270 8.82 2.24 -10.87
C ARG A 270 7.82 3.25 -11.37
N THR A 271 7.36 4.13 -10.48
CA THR A 271 6.47 5.24 -10.83
C THR A 271 6.87 6.50 -10.07
N ILE A 272 6.85 7.63 -10.78
CA ILE A 272 6.95 8.96 -10.20
C ILE A 272 5.62 9.67 -10.41
N MET A 273 5.06 10.21 -9.33
CA MET A 273 3.87 11.05 -9.40
C MET A 273 4.13 12.43 -8.81
N GLN A 274 3.85 13.47 -9.60
CA GLN A 274 3.97 14.85 -9.17
C GLN A 274 2.58 15.49 -9.11
N PHE A 275 2.29 16.13 -7.98
CA PHE A 275 1.07 16.93 -7.83
C PHE A 275 1.43 18.32 -7.33
N SER A 276 1.02 19.35 -8.10
CA SER A 276 1.10 20.76 -7.74
C SER A 276 -0.28 21.34 -7.52
N TYR A 277 -0.33 22.57 -7.01
CA TYR A 277 -1.58 23.33 -6.88
C TYR A 277 -1.96 24.10 -8.16
N ASP A 278 -1.13 24.11 -9.17
CA ASP A 278 -1.31 24.90 -10.42
C ASP A 278 -2.34 24.28 -11.35
#